data_c2ad76c0fb241a3e8368a2a350813610
#
_entry.id   c2ad76c0fb241a3e8368a2a350813610
#
_cell.length_a   1.000
_cell.length_b   1.000
_cell.length_c   1.000
_cell.angle_alpha   90.00
_cell.angle_beta   90.00
_cell.angle_gamma   90.00
#
_symmetry.space_group_name_H-M   'P 1'
#
loop_
_entity.id
_entity.type
_entity.pdbx_description
1 polymer ?
#
loop_
_entity_poly.entity_id
_entity_poly.type
_entity_poly.pdbx_seq_one_letter_code
_entity_poly.pdbx_strand_id
1 'polypeptide(L)'
;MKQPSYRSRIRGEAFYKLLPIFVSQVPAAESGLQIPAGRIKMYSYEEVLDQIENGRRFGNRPGVEITGIMLEQMGQPQNGMPFIHVAGTNGKGSVCAFLTSVFREAGLKVGTFISPHLIDFEERIMVDGRQISREDVTRIGNVLLEQEFGVTPTMFDYCVLMAVLYFKEQNCDLVIMETGLGGRLDSTNALGNPVVSVITRIGYDHMNILGNTIEEIAREKAGIIKAGVPVVIAPQESEA
;
A
#
# COMPACT_ATOMS: atom_id res chain seq x y z
N MET A 1 -13.80 -44.98 2.10
CA MET A 1 -12.78 -44.06 1.55
C MET A 1 -13.03 -42.68 2.12
N LYS A 2 -12.19 -42.21 3.05
CA LYS A 2 -12.31 -40.87 3.60
C LYS A 2 -11.69 -39.90 2.60
N GLN A 3 -12.43 -38.88 2.11
CA GLN A 3 -11.89 -37.80 1.31
C GLN A 3 -10.85 -37.03 2.13
N PRO A 4 -9.67 -36.72 1.57
CA PRO A 4 -8.69 -35.89 2.28
C PRO A 4 -9.27 -34.51 2.52
N SER A 5 -9.08 -34.01 3.74
CA SER A 5 -9.58 -32.69 4.14
C SER A 5 -8.98 -31.58 3.25
N TYR A 6 -9.73 -30.52 3.01
CA TYR A 6 -9.34 -29.36 2.19
C TYR A 6 -7.96 -28.76 2.59
N ARG A 7 -7.57 -28.91 3.86
CA ARG A 7 -6.26 -28.52 4.39
C ARG A 7 -5.06 -29.26 3.77
N SER A 8 -5.24 -30.47 3.23
CA SER A 8 -4.15 -31.24 2.62
C SER A 8 -3.87 -30.90 1.15
N ARG A 9 -4.77 -30.18 0.47
CA ARG A 9 -4.61 -29.80 -0.95
C ARG A 9 -3.86 -28.47 -1.18
N ILE A 10 -3.79 -27.58 -0.19
CA ILE A 10 -3.08 -26.29 -0.30
C ILE A 10 -1.58 -26.43 0.04
N ARG A 11 -1.15 -27.57 0.57
CA ARG A 11 0.26 -27.90 0.79
C ARG A 11 0.95 -28.36 -0.51
N GLY A 12 0.80 -27.61 -1.58
CA GLY A 12 1.55 -27.88 -2.81
C GLY A 12 3.00 -27.43 -2.66
N GLU A 13 3.95 -28.30 -2.96
CA GLU A 13 5.41 -28.05 -2.91
C GLU A 13 5.87 -26.75 -3.61
N ALA A 14 5.08 -26.26 -4.58
CA ALA A 14 5.36 -25.01 -5.29
C ALA A 14 5.23 -23.76 -4.39
N PHE A 15 4.27 -23.75 -3.46
CA PHE A 15 4.07 -22.62 -2.54
C PHE A 15 5.20 -22.53 -1.51
N TYR A 16 5.65 -23.68 -0.98
CA TYR A 16 6.77 -23.74 -0.04
C TYR A 16 8.14 -23.46 -0.71
N LYS A 17 8.27 -23.64 -2.02
CA LYS A 17 9.49 -23.26 -2.75
C LYS A 17 9.63 -21.77 -2.98
N LEU A 18 8.52 -21.02 -2.99
CA LEU A 18 8.54 -19.56 -3.09
C LEU A 18 8.74 -18.87 -1.73
N LEU A 19 8.29 -19.47 -0.64
CA LEU A 19 8.41 -18.91 0.71
C LEU A 19 9.86 -18.61 1.15
N PRO A 20 10.86 -19.50 0.92
CA PRO A 20 12.25 -19.20 1.29
C PRO A 20 12.87 -18.03 0.51
N ILE A 21 12.41 -17.77 -0.71
CA ILE A 21 12.86 -16.63 -1.52
C ILE A 21 12.38 -15.32 -0.87
N PHE A 22 11.21 -15.33 -0.23
CA PHE A 22 10.66 -14.17 0.47
C PHE A 22 11.30 -13.93 1.85
N VAL A 23 11.66 -14.99 2.58
CA VAL A 23 12.11 -14.89 3.97
C VAL A 23 13.62 -14.62 4.09
N SER A 24 14.44 -15.00 3.10
CA SER A 24 15.90 -14.92 3.19
C SER A 24 16.51 -13.55 2.90
N GLN A 25 15.73 -12.52 2.55
CA GLN A 25 16.23 -11.20 2.16
C GLN A 25 15.89 -10.06 3.13
N VAL A 26 15.40 -10.34 4.34
CA VAL A 26 15.07 -9.29 5.31
C VAL A 26 16.25 -9.07 6.27
N PRO A 27 17.04 -7.99 6.12
CA PRO A 27 17.95 -7.57 7.18
C PRO A 27 17.13 -7.06 8.37
N ALA A 28 17.50 -7.46 9.57
CA ALA A 28 16.94 -6.91 10.80
C ALA A 28 17.11 -5.38 10.81
N ALA A 29 16.01 -4.65 10.76
CA ALA A 29 16.03 -3.21 10.79
C ALA A 29 15.98 -2.74 12.24
N GLU A 30 16.97 -1.92 12.65
CA GLU A 30 16.93 -1.18 13.90
C GLU A 30 15.80 -0.13 13.80
N SER A 31 14.75 -0.31 14.60
CA SER A 31 13.62 0.56 14.69
C SER A 31 13.93 1.72 15.64
N GLY A 32 14.10 2.91 15.10
CA GLY A 32 14.25 4.12 15.87
C GLY A 32 13.71 5.33 15.12
N LEU A 33 12.38 5.53 15.12
CA LEU A 33 11.80 6.82 14.75
C LEU A 33 12.17 7.81 15.86
N GLN A 34 13.18 8.66 15.64
CA GLN A 34 13.54 9.72 16.60
C GLN A 34 12.58 10.89 16.42
N ILE A 35 11.75 11.13 17.44
CA ILE A 35 10.88 12.30 17.51
C ILE A 35 11.76 13.49 17.95
N PRO A 36 11.85 14.60 17.17
CA PRO A 36 12.58 15.79 17.59
C PRO A 36 11.92 16.42 18.82
N ALA A 37 12.71 16.79 19.81
CA ALA A 37 12.25 17.47 21.03
C ALA A 37 12.04 18.97 20.75
N GLY A 38 10.90 19.34 20.17
CA GLY A 38 10.41 20.72 20.02
C GLY A 38 9.05 20.90 20.68
N ARG A 39 8.58 22.15 20.87
CA ARG A 39 7.22 22.44 21.32
C ARG A 39 6.24 22.06 20.19
N ILE A 40 5.76 20.82 20.20
CA ILE A 40 4.86 20.24 19.21
C ILE A 40 3.44 20.70 19.54
N LYS A 41 2.74 21.27 18.56
CA LYS A 41 1.29 21.38 18.63
C LYS A 41 0.74 19.97 18.43
N MET A 42 0.33 19.31 19.51
CA MET A 42 -0.31 17.99 19.43
C MET A 42 -1.75 18.14 18.99
N TYR A 43 -2.08 17.62 17.84
CA TYR A 43 -3.44 17.55 17.30
C TYR A 43 -4.18 16.35 17.88
N SER A 44 -5.49 16.50 18.16
CA SER A 44 -6.39 15.37 18.45
C SER A 44 -6.57 14.48 17.20
N TYR A 45 -7.24 13.34 17.37
CA TYR A 45 -7.56 12.46 16.25
C TYR A 45 -8.36 13.21 15.16
N GLU A 46 -9.41 13.91 15.55
CA GLU A 46 -10.28 14.68 14.66
C GLU A 46 -9.51 15.81 13.96
N GLU A 47 -8.64 16.50 14.69
CA GLU A 47 -7.80 17.55 14.11
C GLU A 47 -6.76 16.99 13.15
N VAL A 48 -6.16 15.82 13.42
CA VAL A 48 -5.24 15.13 12.49
C VAL A 48 -5.96 14.78 11.19
N LEU A 49 -7.15 14.18 11.28
CA LEU A 49 -7.94 13.87 10.08
C LEU A 49 -8.33 15.12 9.31
N ASP A 50 -8.78 16.17 10.00
CA ASP A 50 -9.15 17.45 9.38
C ASP A 50 -7.96 18.06 8.62
N GLN A 51 -6.75 18.06 9.19
CA GLN A 51 -5.55 18.55 8.53
C GLN A 51 -5.16 17.71 7.31
N ILE A 52 -5.28 16.38 7.40
CA ILE A 52 -4.97 15.46 6.30
C ILE A 52 -6.03 15.55 5.19
N GLU A 53 -7.33 15.58 5.53
CA GLU A 53 -8.44 15.57 4.57
C GLU A 53 -8.63 16.93 3.90
N ASN A 54 -8.41 18.03 4.61
CA ASN A 54 -8.43 19.38 4.06
C ASN A 54 -7.15 19.72 3.27
N GLY A 55 -6.15 18.85 3.30
CA GLY A 55 -5.06 18.84 2.34
C GLY A 55 -5.64 18.84 0.91
N ARG A 56 -4.93 19.43 -0.04
CA ARG A 56 -5.40 19.54 -1.43
C ARG A 56 -5.79 18.16 -1.98
N ARG A 57 -6.97 18.06 -2.61
CA ARG A 57 -7.40 16.84 -3.30
C ARG A 57 -6.46 16.42 -4.44
N PHE A 58 -5.80 17.42 -5.07
CA PHE A 58 -4.83 17.22 -6.15
C PHE A 58 -3.63 18.09 -5.86
N GLY A 59 -2.47 17.48 -5.72
CA GLY A 59 -1.19 18.17 -5.64
C GLY A 59 -0.85 18.87 -6.99
N ASN A 60 0.12 19.77 -6.96
CA ASN A 60 0.68 20.39 -8.16
C ASN A 60 1.69 19.48 -8.89
N ARG A 61 1.93 18.29 -8.36
CA ARG A 61 2.83 17.24 -8.90
C ARG A 61 2.14 15.88 -8.79
N PRO A 62 2.59 14.87 -9.57
CA PRO A 62 2.15 13.50 -9.41
C PRO A 62 2.40 12.96 -7.99
N GLY A 63 1.48 12.13 -7.47
CA GLY A 63 1.60 11.55 -6.13
C GLY A 63 2.88 10.74 -5.94
N VAL A 64 3.33 10.01 -6.97
CA VAL A 64 4.59 9.27 -6.94
C VAL A 64 5.80 10.17 -6.62
N GLU A 65 5.83 11.41 -7.12
CA GLU A 65 6.92 12.35 -6.84
C GLU A 65 6.81 12.93 -5.42
N ILE A 66 5.60 13.34 -5.02
CA ILE A 66 5.35 13.89 -3.68
C ILE A 66 5.68 12.87 -2.61
N THR A 67 5.09 11.68 -2.72
CA THR A 67 5.34 10.59 -1.76
C THR A 67 6.82 10.16 -1.78
N GLY A 68 7.48 10.17 -2.93
CA GLY A 68 8.92 9.90 -3.02
C GLY A 68 9.76 10.86 -2.18
N ILE A 69 9.49 12.16 -2.26
CA ILE A 69 10.15 13.19 -1.44
C ILE A 69 9.85 12.97 0.05
N MET A 70 8.60 12.69 0.41
CA MET A 70 8.21 12.44 1.78
C MET A 70 8.92 11.20 2.36
N LEU A 71 8.97 10.11 1.61
CA LEU A 71 9.67 8.89 2.01
C LEU A 71 11.18 9.12 2.20
N GLU A 72 11.81 9.89 1.31
CA GLU A 72 13.23 10.24 1.42
C GLU A 72 13.51 11.02 2.70
N GLN A 73 12.72 12.04 2.99
CA GLN A 73 12.88 12.85 4.21
C GLN A 73 12.60 12.07 5.50
N MET A 74 11.72 11.07 5.43
CA MET A 74 11.45 10.15 6.55
C MET A 74 12.47 9.00 6.66
N GLY A 75 13.60 9.07 5.93
CA GLY A 75 14.67 8.08 5.98
C GLY A 75 14.36 6.78 5.24
N GLN A 76 13.48 6.82 4.25
CA GLN A 76 13.10 5.69 3.38
C GLN A 76 12.61 4.46 4.16
N PRO A 77 11.55 4.59 4.97
CA PRO A 77 11.05 3.51 5.83
C PRO A 77 10.57 2.28 5.04
N GLN A 78 10.23 2.43 3.76
CA GLN A 78 9.82 1.34 2.86
C GLN A 78 10.99 0.41 2.48
N ASN A 79 12.23 0.84 2.67
CA ASN A 79 13.38 0.01 2.30
C ASN A 79 13.42 -1.29 3.10
N GLY A 80 13.58 -2.40 2.37
CA GLY A 80 13.59 -3.75 2.94
C GLY A 80 12.20 -4.28 3.34
N MET A 81 11.11 -3.56 3.02
CA MET A 81 9.73 -4.01 3.27
C MET A 81 9.19 -4.70 2.00
N PRO A 82 9.05 -6.03 1.98
CA PRO A 82 8.47 -6.72 0.83
C PRO A 82 7.00 -6.33 0.65
N PHE A 83 6.59 -6.00 -0.58
CA PHE A 83 5.19 -5.69 -0.83
C PHE A 83 4.66 -6.24 -2.16
N ILE A 84 3.37 -6.53 -2.18
CA ILE A 84 2.59 -6.84 -3.39
C ILE A 84 1.84 -5.58 -3.78
N HIS A 85 1.99 -5.16 -5.04
CA HIS A 85 1.34 -3.96 -5.55
C HIS A 85 0.13 -4.32 -6.40
N VAL A 86 -1.04 -3.79 -6.06
CA VAL A 86 -2.32 -4.17 -6.68
C VAL A 86 -2.95 -2.96 -7.37
N ALA A 87 -3.09 -3.02 -8.70
CA ALA A 87 -3.82 -2.03 -9.49
C ALA A 87 -4.97 -2.68 -10.28
N GLY A 88 -5.84 -1.87 -10.82
CA GLY A 88 -7.00 -2.30 -11.60
C GLY A 88 -8.18 -1.33 -11.48
N THR A 89 -9.27 -1.58 -12.18
CA THR A 89 -10.51 -0.81 -12.02
C THR A 89 -11.35 -1.43 -10.93
N ASN A 90 -11.73 -2.69 -11.09
CA ASN A 90 -12.62 -3.41 -10.19
C ASN A 90 -11.89 -4.57 -9.50
N GLY A 91 -12.26 -4.83 -8.23
CA GLY A 91 -11.80 -6.00 -7.50
C GLY A 91 -10.45 -5.87 -6.80
N LYS A 92 -9.81 -4.68 -6.80
CA LYS A 92 -8.54 -4.45 -6.08
C LYS A 92 -8.65 -4.81 -4.61
N GLY A 93 -9.58 -4.18 -3.87
CA GLY A 93 -9.79 -4.43 -2.44
C GLY A 93 -10.13 -5.89 -2.13
N SER A 94 -10.93 -6.56 -3.00
CA SER A 94 -11.21 -7.99 -2.83
C SER A 94 -9.95 -8.84 -2.97
N VAL A 95 -9.10 -8.55 -3.95
CA VAL A 95 -7.81 -9.23 -4.13
C VAL A 95 -6.90 -8.97 -2.93
N CYS A 96 -6.83 -7.73 -2.43
CA CYS A 96 -6.08 -7.41 -1.22
C CYS A 96 -6.56 -8.23 -0.02
N ALA A 97 -7.86 -8.34 0.19
CA ALA A 97 -8.44 -9.12 1.28
C ALA A 97 -8.13 -10.63 1.16
N PHE A 98 -8.22 -11.20 -0.05
CA PHE A 98 -7.86 -12.60 -0.28
C PHE A 98 -6.37 -12.85 -0.04
N LEU A 99 -5.49 -12.01 -0.56
CA LEU A 99 -4.04 -12.12 -0.35
C LEU A 99 -3.71 -12.01 1.15
N THR A 100 -4.30 -11.04 1.85
CA THR A 100 -4.13 -10.89 3.30
C THR A 100 -4.49 -12.18 4.03
N SER A 101 -5.66 -12.76 3.74
CA SER A 101 -6.10 -14.01 4.38
C SER A 101 -5.17 -15.18 4.08
N VAL A 102 -4.73 -15.33 2.82
CA VAL A 102 -3.85 -16.44 2.40
C VAL A 102 -2.49 -16.35 3.09
N PHE A 103 -1.88 -15.18 3.12
CA PHE A 103 -0.55 -15.03 3.72
C PHE A 103 -0.58 -15.08 5.25
N ARG A 104 -1.65 -14.60 5.89
CA ARG A 104 -1.87 -14.82 7.34
C ARG A 104 -2.00 -16.29 7.69
N GLU A 105 -2.79 -17.06 6.92
CA GLU A 105 -2.90 -18.52 7.11
C GLU A 105 -1.57 -19.24 6.85
N ALA A 106 -0.68 -18.65 6.06
CA ALA A 106 0.69 -19.12 5.87
C ALA A 106 1.64 -18.75 7.04
N GLY A 107 1.16 -17.99 8.02
CA GLY A 107 1.92 -17.62 9.22
C GLY A 107 2.71 -16.32 9.11
N LEU A 108 2.50 -15.51 8.06
CA LEU A 108 3.13 -14.19 7.92
C LEU A 108 2.32 -13.12 8.64
N LYS A 109 3.00 -12.12 9.18
CA LYS A 109 2.40 -10.87 9.65
C LYS A 109 2.20 -9.94 8.47
N VAL A 110 0.94 -9.67 8.13
CA VAL A 110 0.59 -9.00 6.87
C VAL A 110 0.04 -7.59 7.12
N GLY A 111 0.74 -6.59 6.57
CA GLY A 111 0.21 -5.23 6.41
C GLY A 111 -0.69 -5.14 5.18
N THR A 112 -1.79 -4.40 5.26
CA THR A 112 -2.71 -4.20 4.12
C THR A 112 -3.15 -2.74 4.06
N PHE A 113 -2.92 -2.11 2.91
CA PHE A 113 -3.37 -0.77 2.59
C PHE A 113 -4.44 -0.84 1.50
N ILE A 114 -5.61 -0.25 1.75
CA ILE A 114 -6.74 -0.19 0.81
C ILE A 114 -7.28 1.23 0.67
N SER A 115 -7.99 1.49 -0.42
CA SER A 115 -8.65 2.78 -0.64
C SER A 115 -9.84 2.67 -1.63
N PRO A 116 -10.86 3.51 -1.43
CA PRO A 116 -11.15 4.32 -0.24
C PRO A 116 -11.60 3.47 0.97
N HIS A 117 -11.77 4.07 2.14
CA HIS A 117 -12.52 3.48 3.25
C HIS A 117 -14.03 3.57 2.99
N LEU A 118 -14.81 2.74 3.67
CA LEU A 118 -16.26 2.73 3.56
C LEU A 118 -16.94 3.54 4.66
N ILE A 119 -16.46 3.43 5.89
CA ILE A 119 -17.04 4.08 7.08
C ILE A 119 -15.96 4.86 7.84
N ASP A 120 -14.91 4.17 8.29
CA ASP A 120 -13.88 4.73 9.15
C ASP A 120 -12.53 4.83 8.42
N PHE A 121 -11.78 5.89 8.70
CA PHE A 121 -10.46 6.12 8.12
C PHE A 121 -9.50 4.94 8.35
N GLU A 122 -9.59 4.32 9.52
CA GLU A 122 -8.75 3.21 9.98
C GLU A 122 -8.84 1.96 9.08
N GLU A 123 -9.91 1.82 8.31
CA GLU A 123 -10.07 0.72 7.34
C GLU A 123 -8.96 0.69 6.29
N ARG A 124 -8.35 1.87 6.02
CA ARG A 124 -7.28 2.00 5.01
C ARG A 124 -6.02 1.26 5.39
N ILE A 125 -5.75 1.07 6.69
CA ILE A 125 -4.48 0.56 7.20
C ILE A 125 -4.76 -0.57 8.19
N MET A 126 -4.39 -1.77 7.82
CA MET A 126 -4.64 -2.96 8.63
C MET A 126 -3.36 -3.78 8.80
N VAL A 127 -3.23 -4.42 9.97
CA VAL A 127 -2.23 -5.46 10.20
C VAL A 127 -2.95 -6.72 10.67
N ASP A 128 -2.73 -7.82 9.98
CA ASP A 128 -3.42 -9.10 10.20
C ASP A 128 -4.96 -8.98 10.22
N GLY A 129 -5.50 -8.08 9.38
CA GLY A 129 -6.93 -7.80 9.27
C GLY A 129 -7.51 -7.01 10.45
N ARG A 130 -6.66 -6.45 11.32
CA ARG A 130 -7.06 -5.49 12.37
C ARG A 130 -6.70 -4.10 11.91
N GLN A 131 -7.65 -3.20 11.96
CA GLN A 131 -7.45 -1.79 11.63
C GLN A 131 -6.43 -1.15 12.57
N ILE A 132 -5.71 -0.15 12.07
CA ILE A 132 -4.88 0.75 12.87
C ILE A 132 -5.73 1.42 13.95
N SER A 133 -5.18 1.63 15.14
CA SER A 133 -5.90 2.32 16.21
C SER A 133 -5.96 3.83 15.97
N ARG A 134 -6.98 4.50 16.52
CA ARG A 134 -7.07 5.98 16.51
C ARG A 134 -5.87 6.63 17.17
N GLU A 135 -5.36 6.00 18.21
CA GLU A 135 -4.15 6.42 18.91
C GLU A 135 -2.93 6.41 17.99
N ASP A 136 -2.76 5.34 17.20
CA ASP A 136 -1.65 5.24 16.24
C ASP A 136 -1.83 6.19 15.06
N VAL A 137 -3.05 6.38 14.54
CA VAL A 137 -3.37 7.41 13.53
C VAL A 137 -2.98 8.79 14.05
N THR A 138 -3.38 9.11 15.29
CA THR A 138 -3.07 10.40 15.93
C THR A 138 -1.57 10.57 16.11
N ARG A 139 -0.89 9.57 16.63
CA ARG A 139 0.54 9.60 16.89
C ARG A 139 1.35 9.79 15.60
N ILE A 140 1.11 8.93 14.61
CA ILE A 140 1.84 8.99 13.33
C ILE A 140 1.44 10.26 12.57
N GLY A 141 0.17 10.61 12.57
CA GLY A 141 -0.34 11.82 11.94
C GLY A 141 0.34 13.09 12.47
N ASN A 142 0.49 13.22 13.79
CA ASN A 142 1.22 14.34 14.39
C ASN A 142 2.67 14.39 13.93
N VAL A 143 3.36 13.24 13.88
CA VAL A 143 4.74 13.18 13.36
C VAL A 143 4.82 13.67 11.91
N LEU A 144 3.87 13.26 11.07
CA LEU A 144 3.84 13.65 9.65
C LEU A 144 3.49 15.12 9.44
N LEU A 145 2.54 15.66 10.22
CA LEU A 145 2.12 17.05 10.11
C LEU A 145 3.15 18.05 10.65
N GLU A 146 4.08 17.59 11.47
CA GLU A 146 5.21 18.39 11.95
C GLU A 146 6.32 18.56 10.90
N GLN A 147 6.36 17.68 9.88
CA GLN A 147 7.40 17.71 8.86
C GLN A 147 7.15 18.81 7.82
N GLU A 148 8.20 19.54 7.49
CA GLU A 148 8.23 20.46 6.37
C GLU A 148 8.78 19.75 5.12
N PHE A 149 7.91 19.11 4.35
CA PHE A 149 8.33 18.32 3.18
C PHE A 149 8.80 19.15 1.98
N GLY A 150 8.65 20.49 2.00
CA GLY A 150 8.99 21.35 0.87
C GLY A 150 8.10 21.14 -0.38
N VAL A 151 7.11 20.28 -0.26
CA VAL A 151 6.05 19.99 -1.23
C VAL A 151 4.70 20.05 -0.53
N THR A 152 3.60 20.07 -1.30
CA THR A 152 2.25 20.09 -0.73
C THR A 152 1.62 18.69 -0.88
N PRO A 153 1.66 17.84 0.17
CA PRO A 153 1.07 16.51 0.11
C PRO A 153 -0.45 16.57 -0.04
N THR A 154 -0.99 15.56 -0.70
CA THR A 154 -2.43 15.28 -0.70
C THR A 154 -2.80 14.40 0.48
N MET A 155 -4.10 14.28 0.77
CA MET A 155 -4.60 13.29 1.72
C MET A 155 -4.03 11.88 1.44
N PHE A 156 -3.99 11.50 0.16
CA PHE A 156 -3.56 10.14 -0.21
C PHE A 156 -2.06 9.92 0.03
N ASP A 157 -1.23 10.94 -0.19
CA ASP A 157 0.21 10.87 0.12
C ASP A 157 0.44 10.66 1.61
N TYR A 158 -0.30 11.38 2.47
CA TYR A 158 -0.26 11.16 3.92
C TYR A 158 -0.71 9.76 4.32
N CYS A 159 -1.80 9.25 3.71
CA CYS A 159 -2.29 7.90 3.99
C CYS A 159 -1.25 6.82 3.64
N VAL A 160 -0.59 6.94 2.48
CA VAL A 160 0.45 6.00 2.05
C VAL A 160 1.64 6.03 3.00
N LEU A 161 2.11 7.24 3.36
CA LEU A 161 3.26 7.37 4.26
C LEU A 161 2.95 6.87 5.68
N MET A 162 1.74 7.18 6.20
CA MET A 162 1.27 6.67 7.48
C MET A 162 1.23 5.13 7.49
N ALA A 163 0.72 4.53 6.42
CA ALA A 163 0.68 3.07 6.29
C ALA A 163 2.08 2.45 6.30
N VAL A 164 3.01 3.02 5.53
CA VAL A 164 4.40 2.54 5.47
C VAL A 164 5.08 2.62 6.84
N LEU A 165 4.94 3.73 7.55
CA LEU A 165 5.50 3.91 8.89
C LEU A 165 4.91 2.89 9.88
N TYR A 166 3.58 2.75 9.86
CA TYR A 166 2.89 1.79 10.73
C TYR A 166 3.31 0.34 10.45
N PHE A 167 3.36 -0.07 9.19
CA PHE A 167 3.78 -1.43 8.82
C PHE A 167 5.22 -1.72 9.21
N LYS A 168 6.10 -0.73 9.08
CA LYS A 168 7.50 -0.83 9.53
C LYS A 168 7.58 -1.01 11.05
N GLU A 169 6.89 -0.18 11.83
CA GLU A 169 6.81 -0.29 13.29
C GLU A 169 6.23 -1.63 13.74
N GLN A 170 5.23 -2.11 13.03
CA GLN A 170 4.60 -3.40 13.29
C GLN A 170 5.46 -4.59 12.88
N ASN A 171 6.60 -4.39 12.20
CA ASN A 171 7.45 -5.45 11.66
C ASN A 171 6.65 -6.44 10.79
N CYS A 172 5.90 -5.92 9.82
CA CYS A 172 5.17 -6.76 8.87
C CYS A 172 6.14 -7.54 7.98
N ASP A 173 5.92 -8.84 7.83
CA ASP A 173 6.71 -9.71 6.95
C ASP A 173 6.41 -9.47 5.47
N LEU A 174 5.18 -9.06 5.17
CA LEU A 174 4.69 -8.75 3.83
C LEU A 174 3.65 -7.64 3.89
N VAL A 175 3.66 -6.77 2.90
CA VAL A 175 2.67 -5.71 2.78
C VAL A 175 1.89 -5.84 1.47
N ILE A 176 0.60 -5.55 1.49
CA ILE A 176 -0.28 -5.53 0.31
C ILE A 176 -0.73 -4.09 0.13
N MET A 177 -0.35 -3.49 -1.02
CA MET A 177 -0.59 -2.08 -1.34
C MET A 177 -1.56 -1.96 -2.50
N GLU A 178 -2.76 -1.45 -2.23
CA GLU A 178 -3.73 -1.07 -3.26
C GLU A 178 -3.41 0.31 -3.81
N THR A 179 -3.39 0.49 -5.14
CA THR A 179 -3.31 1.81 -5.76
C THR A 179 -4.59 2.61 -5.52
N GLY A 180 -4.46 3.91 -5.30
CA GLY A 180 -5.61 4.80 -5.21
C GLY A 180 -6.22 5.09 -6.58
N LEU A 181 -5.39 5.56 -7.52
CA LEU A 181 -5.84 5.97 -8.85
C LEU A 181 -4.79 5.66 -9.91
N GLY A 182 -5.21 4.92 -10.94
CA GLY A 182 -4.30 4.56 -12.03
C GLY A 182 -3.23 3.56 -11.58
N GLY A 183 -2.00 3.99 -11.52
CA GLY A 183 -0.83 3.20 -11.10
C GLY A 183 0.48 3.96 -11.34
N ARG A 184 0.76 4.36 -12.57
CA ARG A 184 2.03 4.99 -12.98
C ARG A 184 2.41 6.21 -12.13
N LEU A 185 1.46 7.08 -11.85
CA LEU A 185 1.62 8.32 -11.09
C LEU A 185 1.05 8.25 -9.67
N ASP A 186 0.58 7.07 -9.27
CA ASP A 186 -0.01 6.85 -7.95
C ASP A 186 1.06 6.96 -6.84
N SER A 187 0.67 7.49 -5.69
CA SER A 187 1.54 7.66 -4.51
C SER A 187 2.18 6.34 -4.07
N THR A 188 1.44 5.22 -4.17
CA THR A 188 1.95 3.90 -3.81
C THR A 188 3.08 3.42 -4.73
N ASN A 189 3.19 3.98 -5.95
CA ASN A 189 4.25 3.64 -6.89
C ASN A 189 5.64 4.20 -6.48
N ALA A 190 5.67 5.10 -5.49
CA ALA A 190 6.90 5.62 -4.90
C ALA A 190 7.64 4.60 -4.00
N LEU A 191 6.99 3.50 -3.60
CA LEU A 191 7.59 2.48 -2.76
C LEU A 191 8.71 1.69 -3.46
N GLY A 192 8.84 1.81 -4.77
CA GLY A 192 9.88 1.12 -5.55
C GLY A 192 9.42 -0.20 -6.15
N ASN A 193 10.25 -1.23 -6.05
CA ASN A 193 10.01 -2.52 -6.70
C ASN A 193 9.23 -3.47 -5.78
N PRO A 194 8.00 -3.87 -6.16
CA PRO A 194 7.25 -4.88 -5.43
C PRO A 194 7.86 -6.28 -5.64
N VAL A 195 7.49 -7.24 -4.79
CA VAL A 195 7.82 -8.66 -5.03
C VAL A 195 6.94 -9.26 -6.14
N VAL A 196 5.70 -8.74 -6.28
CA VAL A 196 4.76 -9.07 -7.36
C VAL A 196 3.89 -7.86 -7.65
N SER A 197 3.65 -7.58 -8.93
CA SER A 197 2.60 -6.66 -9.37
C SER A 197 1.35 -7.44 -9.75
N VAL A 198 0.18 -6.97 -9.33
CA VAL A 198 -1.11 -7.59 -9.65
C VAL A 198 -1.99 -6.58 -10.38
N ILE A 199 -2.47 -6.93 -11.56
CA ILE A 199 -3.45 -6.14 -12.32
C ILE A 199 -4.78 -6.88 -12.28
N THR A 200 -5.77 -6.32 -11.60
CA THR A 200 -7.14 -6.84 -11.60
C THR A 200 -7.86 -6.41 -12.89
N ARG A 201 -9.16 -6.68 -13.00
CA ARG A 201 -9.91 -6.33 -14.22
C ARG A 201 -9.85 -4.83 -14.48
N ILE A 202 -9.50 -4.47 -15.72
CA ILE A 202 -9.51 -3.11 -16.26
C ILE A 202 -10.88 -2.82 -16.89
N GLY A 203 -11.33 -1.60 -16.76
CA GLY A 203 -12.57 -1.10 -17.32
C GLY A 203 -12.57 0.42 -17.34
N TYR A 204 -13.59 1.02 -17.91
CA TYR A 204 -13.76 2.48 -17.93
C TYR A 204 -14.03 3.00 -16.51
N ASP A 205 -13.15 3.87 -16.03
CA ASP A 205 -13.26 4.58 -14.77
C ASP A 205 -12.32 5.78 -14.78
N HIS A 206 -12.69 6.86 -14.09
CA HIS A 206 -11.87 8.08 -13.99
C HIS A 206 -11.32 8.58 -15.35
N MET A 207 -12.13 8.51 -16.41
CA MET A 207 -11.72 8.82 -17.78
C MET A 207 -11.17 10.23 -17.96
N ASN A 208 -11.65 11.18 -17.17
CA ASN A 208 -11.12 12.55 -17.14
C ASN A 208 -9.68 12.68 -16.64
N ILE A 209 -9.11 11.63 -16.05
CA ILE A 209 -7.74 11.61 -15.51
C ILE A 209 -6.88 10.54 -16.18
N LEU A 210 -7.43 9.33 -16.36
CA LEU A 210 -6.67 8.16 -16.83
C LEU A 210 -6.67 7.99 -18.36
N GLY A 211 -7.57 8.68 -19.06
CA GLY A 211 -7.71 8.58 -20.52
C GLY A 211 -9.11 8.13 -20.96
N ASN A 212 -9.38 8.28 -22.23
CA ASN A 212 -10.69 8.03 -22.82
C ASN A 212 -10.85 6.65 -23.45
N THR A 213 -9.77 5.86 -23.49
CA THR A 213 -9.76 4.51 -24.04
C THR A 213 -9.30 3.49 -23.00
N ILE A 214 -9.69 2.23 -23.19
CA ILE A 214 -9.24 1.12 -22.33
C ILE A 214 -7.72 0.98 -22.37
N GLU A 215 -7.10 1.18 -23.52
CA GLU A 215 -5.65 1.14 -23.69
C GLU A 215 -4.92 2.21 -22.87
N GLU A 216 -5.45 3.45 -22.85
CA GLU A 216 -4.88 4.53 -22.04
C GLU A 216 -4.98 4.21 -20.56
N ILE A 217 -6.15 3.76 -20.10
CA ILE A 217 -6.38 3.34 -18.72
C ILE A 217 -5.49 2.15 -18.33
N ALA A 218 -5.35 1.16 -19.24
CA ALA A 218 -4.47 0.01 -19.03
C ALA A 218 -3.01 0.44 -18.90
N ARG A 219 -2.55 1.37 -19.73
CA ARG A 219 -1.18 1.91 -19.66
C ARG A 219 -0.89 2.61 -18.35
N GLU A 220 -1.84 3.40 -17.82
CA GLU A 220 -1.68 4.03 -16.51
C GLU A 220 -1.58 3.00 -15.38
N LYS A 221 -2.42 1.94 -15.44
CA LYS A 221 -2.40 0.87 -14.42
C LYS A 221 -1.15 -0.01 -14.55
N ALA A 222 -0.72 -0.32 -15.76
CA ALA A 222 0.51 -1.08 -16.02
C ALA A 222 1.79 -0.38 -15.53
N GLY A 223 1.73 0.91 -15.23
CA GLY A 223 2.85 1.67 -14.65
C GLY A 223 3.37 1.15 -13.32
N ILE A 224 2.67 0.25 -12.63
CA ILE A 224 3.16 -0.45 -11.44
C ILE A 224 4.05 -1.66 -11.76
N ILE A 225 4.09 -2.11 -13.03
CA ILE A 225 4.91 -3.24 -13.46
C ILE A 225 6.37 -2.77 -13.52
N LYS A 226 7.28 -3.53 -12.94
CA LYS A 226 8.70 -3.23 -12.89
C LYS A 226 9.52 -4.29 -13.60
N ALA A 227 10.61 -3.87 -14.22
CA ALA A 227 11.51 -4.80 -14.90
C ALA A 227 12.05 -5.86 -13.92
N GLY A 228 11.99 -7.12 -14.31
CA GLY A 228 12.46 -8.24 -13.49
C GLY A 228 11.53 -8.64 -12.34
N VAL A 229 10.39 -7.99 -12.19
CA VAL A 229 9.38 -8.33 -11.17
C VAL A 229 8.25 -9.15 -11.82
N PRO A 230 7.83 -10.28 -11.20
CA PRO A 230 6.68 -11.04 -11.66
C PRO A 230 5.41 -10.19 -11.71
N VAL A 231 4.54 -10.44 -12.69
CA VAL A 231 3.23 -9.82 -12.81
C VAL A 231 2.14 -10.88 -12.94
N VAL A 232 1.04 -10.69 -12.22
CA VAL A 232 -0.18 -11.48 -12.35
C VAL A 232 -1.27 -10.57 -12.88
N ILE A 233 -1.86 -10.95 -14.01
CA ILE A 233 -2.90 -10.16 -14.68
C ILE A 233 -4.17 -11.00 -14.74
N ALA A 234 -5.27 -10.44 -14.25
CA ALA A 234 -6.59 -11.06 -14.42
C ALA A 234 -6.97 -11.12 -15.92
N PRO A 235 -7.85 -12.03 -16.35
CA PRO A 235 -8.40 -12.00 -17.70
C PRO A 235 -8.96 -10.62 -18.03
N GLN A 236 -8.56 -10.09 -19.20
CA GLN A 236 -8.94 -8.76 -19.68
C GLN A 236 -9.78 -8.87 -20.94
N GLU A 237 -10.48 -7.79 -21.31
CA GLU A 237 -11.03 -7.61 -22.65
C GLU A 237 -9.86 -7.42 -23.64
N SER A 238 -10.11 -7.70 -24.94
CA SER A 238 -9.07 -7.69 -25.98
C SER A 238 -8.39 -6.32 -26.18
N GLU A 239 -9.02 -5.25 -25.73
CA GLU A 239 -8.57 -3.87 -25.88
C GLU A 239 -7.67 -3.41 -24.70
N ALA A 240 -7.60 -4.19 -23.64
CA ALA A 240 -6.79 -3.93 -22.44
C ALA A 240 -5.52 -4.77 -22.46
#